data_21c2ebcfd968bf614b8b15b8e66086a6
#
_entry.id   21c2ebcfd968bf614b8b15b8e66086a6
#
_cell.length_a   1.000
_cell.length_b   1.000
_cell.length_c   1.000
_cell.angle_alpha   90.00
_cell.angle_beta   90.00
_cell.angle_gamma   90.00
#
_symmetry.space_group_name_H-M   'P 1'
#
loop_
_entity.id
_entity.type
_entity.pdbx_description
1 polymer ?
#
loop_
_entity_poly.entity_id
_entity_poly.type
_entity_poly.pdbx_seq_one_letter_code
_entity_poly.pdbx_strand_id
1 'polypeptide(L)'
;RDQPRSRGLGDVYKRQGKKVMLYSQGIGPLNRPSTRRAVGFVLRFVDTITVRDSISKEELESLGIEDVEVTADAVLAMQPADLSIGAHILGGYTSKLSESIEQPKKIGVAVRSWKEDTEYREALANVLSRLQEQDNVEIIFIPMSHPEDTKEAKIIASYMPKGAIVLEGPFSTEEQVSLSGNVDLMIGIRLHALVFSSLMGKPVIGISYDPKITSFLHMIGQEPIGTMTHLREEALYQRCHKLLSSREEYQSSYDRIETLRVDSQRNAEIAISLLK
;
A
#
# COMPACT_ATOMS: atom_id res chain seq x y z
N ARG A 1 10.90 2.67 -17.27
CA ARG A 1 10.74 2.30 -18.69
C ARG A 1 11.22 0.89 -19.02
N ASP A 2 11.03 -0.09 -18.18
CA ASP A 2 11.20 -1.49 -18.58
C ASP A 2 10.17 -2.33 -17.85
N GLN A 3 8.90 -2.18 -18.24
CA GLN A 3 7.96 -3.25 -17.98
C GLN A 3 8.37 -4.43 -18.88
N PRO A 4 8.54 -5.64 -18.31
CA PRO A 4 8.90 -6.80 -19.10
C PRO A 4 7.89 -6.97 -20.23
N ARG A 5 8.36 -7.43 -21.38
CA ARG A 5 7.58 -7.72 -22.59
C ARG A 5 6.61 -8.89 -22.41
N SER A 6 5.79 -8.84 -21.36
CA SER A 6 4.78 -9.87 -21.06
C SER A 6 3.49 -9.75 -21.90
N ARG A 7 3.41 -8.75 -22.80
CA ARG A 7 2.22 -8.47 -23.61
C ARG A 7 1.82 -9.57 -24.61
N GLY A 8 2.50 -10.68 -24.65
CA GLY A 8 2.19 -11.79 -25.56
C GLY A 8 2.21 -13.18 -24.90
N LEU A 9 2.71 -13.28 -23.67
CA LEU A 9 2.90 -14.59 -23.03
C LEU A 9 1.58 -15.31 -22.75
N GLY A 10 0.56 -14.60 -22.25
CA GLY A 10 -0.75 -15.22 -22.00
C GLY A 10 -1.41 -15.75 -23.28
N ASP A 11 -1.32 -15.03 -24.40
CA ASP A 11 -1.83 -15.48 -25.71
C ASP A 11 -1.05 -16.70 -26.22
N VAL A 12 0.28 -16.70 -26.09
CA VAL A 12 1.13 -17.85 -26.45
C VAL A 12 0.79 -19.08 -25.64
N TYR A 13 0.66 -18.94 -24.31
CA TYR A 13 0.33 -20.07 -23.44
C TYR A 13 -1.08 -20.62 -23.73
N LYS A 14 -2.05 -19.75 -23.99
CA LYS A 14 -3.40 -20.19 -24.32
C LYS A 14 -3.44 -20.97 -25.64
N ARG A 15 -2.71 -20.54 -26.68
CA ARG A 15 -2.55 -21.27 -27.94
C ARG A 15 -1.88 -22.64 -27.77
N GLN A 16 -1.09 -22.80 -26.71
CA GLN A 16 -0.46 -24.07 -26.34
C GLN A 16 -1.35 -24.94 -25.45
N GLY A 17 -2.62 -24.58 -25.25
CA GLY A 17 -3.56 -25.29 -24.39
C GLY A 17 -3.29 -25.16 -22.89
N LYS A 18 -2.47 -24.18 -22.48
CA LYS A 18 -2.21 -23.93 -21.05
C LYS A 18 -3.35 -23.14 -20.43
N LYS A 19 -3.62 -23.43 -19.16
CA LYS A 19 -4.55 -22.64 -18.34
C LYS A 19 -3.97 -21.29 -17.99
N VAL A 20 -4.81 -20.26 -18.05
CA VAL A 20 -4.44 -18.87 -17.74
C VAL A 20 -5.36 -18.35 -16.65
N MET A 21 -4.76 -17.83 -15.58
CA MET A 21 -5.49 -17.22 -14.47
C MET A 21 -5.08 -15.74 -14.31
N LEU A 22 -6.06 -14.89 -14.10
CA LEU A 22 -5.84 -13.59 -13.49
C LEU A 22 -5.84 -13.78 -11.97
N TYR A 23 -4.71 -13.51 -11.34
CA TYR A 23 -4.50 -13.81 -9.92
C TYR A 23 -4.53 -12.54 -9.08
N SER A 24 -5.60 -12.34 -8.31
CA SER A 24 -5.78 -11.22 -7.37
C SER A 24 -5.52 -9.83 -8.00
N GLN A 25 -6.01 -9.61 -9.20
CA GLN A 25 -5.72 -8.34 -9.91
C GLN A 25 -6.61 -7.19 -9.45
N GLY A 26 -6.01 -6.00 -9.30
CA GLY A 26 -6.77 -4.76 -9.25
C GLY A 26 -7.04 -4.26 -10.67
N ILE A 27 -8.29 -4.11 -11.04
CA ILE A 27 -8.73 -3.68 -12.38
C ILE A 27 -9.37 -2.31 -12.31
N GLY A 28 -9.00 -1.43 -13.25
CA GLY A 28 -9.64 -0.12 -13.42
C GLY A 28 -8.94 1.05 -12.71
N PRO A 29 -9.50 2.26 -12.91
CA PRO A 29 -10.59 2.57 -13.84
C PRO A 29 -10.16 2.50 -15.32
N LEU A 30 -10.99 1.88 -16.15
CA LEU A 30 -10.78 1.76 -17.60
C LEU A 30 -11.54 2.88 -18.35
N ASN A 31 -10.92 4.06 -18.45
CA ASN A 31 -11.59 5.27 -18.94
C ASN A 31 -11.77 5.34 -20.47
N ARG A 32 -10.95 4.61 -21.25
CA ARG A 32 -10.98 4.69 -22.72
C ARG A 32 -11.85 3.58 -23.30
N PRO A 33 -12.86 3.88 -24.14
CA PRO A 33 -13.72 2.86 -24.75
C PRO A 33 -12.95 1.78 -25.54
N SER A 34 -11.85 2.15 -26.20
CA SER A 34 -10.98 1.20 -26.91
C SER A 34 -10.29 0.23 -25.95
N THR A 35 -9.80 0.72 -24.81
CA THR A 35 -9.18 -0.11 -23.77
C THR A 35 -10.21 -1.05 -23.15
N ARG A 36 -11.43 -0.56 -22.84
CA ARG A 36 -12.52 -1.38 -22.33
C ARG A 36 -12.85 -2.55 -23.25
N ARG A 37 -13.05 -2.27 -24.54
CA ARG A 37 -13.32 -3.31 -25.55
C ARG A 37 -12.18 -4.32 -25.67
N ALA A 38 -10.94 -3.86 -25.68
CA ALA A 38 -9.77 -4.74 -25.77
C ALA A 38 -9.65 -5.65 -24.53
N VAL A 39 -9.81 -5.09 -23.34
CA VAL A 39 -9.77 -5.84 -22.07
C VAL A 39 -10.91 -6.87 -22.03
N GLY A 40 -12.16 -6.46 -22.31
CA GLY A 40 -13.31 -7.37 -22.32
C GLY A 40 -13.16 -8.49 -23.36
N PHE A 41 -12.54 -8.22 -24.52
CA PHE A 41 -12.27 -9.25 -25.51
C PHE A 41 -11.20 -10.25 -25.02
N VAL A 42 -10.07 -9.76 -24.49
CA VAL A 42 -8.95 -10.62 -24.07
C VAL A 42 -9.33 -11.48 -22.85
N LEU A 43 -10.06 -10.94 -21.90
CA LEU A 43 -10.40 -11.63 -20.66
C LEU A 43 -11.38 -12.79 -20.86
N ARG A 44 -12.14 -12.83 -21.97
CA ARG A 44 -12.99 -14.00 -22.31
C ARG A 44 -12.18 -15.28 -22.55
N PHE A 45 -10.88 -15.18 -22.76
CA PHE A 45 -10.00 -16.31 -22.97
C PHE A 45 -9.25 -16.74 -21.70
N VAL A 46 -9.45 -16.05 -20.59
CA VAL A 46 -8.88 -16.40 -19.28
C VAL A 46 -9.74 -17.49 -18.66
N ASP A 47 -9.12 -18.53 -18.09
CA ASP A 47 -9.85 -19.67 -17.53
C ASP A 47 -10.42 -19.35 -16.14
N THR A 48 -9.76 -18.50 -15.39
CA THR A 48 -10.20 -18.11 -14.05
C THR A 48 -9.74 -16.70 -13.73
N ILE A 49 -10.61 -15.92 -13.15
CA ILE A 49 -10.32 -14.53 -12.78
C ILE A 49 -10.60 -14.34 -11.29
N THR A 50 -9.55 -14.01 -10.56
CA THR A 50 -9.70 -13.48 -9.20
C THR A 50 -9.25 -12.02 -9.16
N VAL A 51 -9.98 -11.21 -8.42
CA VAL A 51 -9.71 -9.79 -8.20
C VAL A 51 -9.59 -9.52 -6.70
N ARG A 52 -8.85 -8.48 -6.36
CA ARG A 52 -8.58 -8.17 -4.95
C ARG A 52 -9.66 -7.34 -4.27
N ASP A 53 -10.60 -6.77 -5.02
CA ASP A 53 -11.64 -5.88 -4.49
C ASP A 53 -12.92 -5.90 -5.36
N SER A 54 -14.03 -5.48 -4.76
CA SER A 54 -15.34 -5.43 -5.42
C SER A 54 -15.40 -4.41 -6.56
N ILE A 55 -14.66 -3.30 -6.47
CA ILE A 55 -14.59 -2.29 -7.53
C ILE A 55 -14.02 -2.91 -8.81
N SER A 56 -12.97 -3.73 -8.68
CA SER A 56 -12.41 -4.48 -9.80
C SER A 56 -13.39 -5.47 -10.40
N LYS A 57 -14.20 -6.14 -9.58
CA LYS A 57 -15.29 -7.03 -10.04
C LYS A 57 -16.34 -6.27 -10.82
N GLU A 58 -16.87 -5.19 -10.27
CA GLU A 58 -17.86 -4.33 -10.93
C GLU A 58 -17.35 -3.79 -12.29
N GLU A 59 -16.07 -3.40 -12.35
CA GLU A 59 -15.46 -2.96 -13.61
C GLU A 59 -15.47 -4.09 -14.66
N LEU A 60 -15.15 -5.33 -14.27
CA LEU A 60 -15.16 -6.49 -15.16
C LEU A 60 -16.57 -6.90 -15.57
N GLU A 61 -17.52 -6.92 -14.64
CA GLU A 61 -18.94 -7.18 -14.92
C GLU A 61 -19.51 -6.19 -15.94
N SER A 62 -19.11 -4.91 -15.83
CA SER A 62 -19.48 -3.87 -16.82
C SER A 62 -18.93 -4.12 -18.24
N LEU A 63 -17.96 -5.03 -18.38
CA LEU A 63 -17.40 -5.48 -19.67
C LEU A 63 -18.04 -6.80 -20.14
N GLY A 64 -19.02 -7.35 -19.39
CA GLY A 64 -19.67 -8.64 -19.68
C GLY A 64 -18.81 -9.84 -19.28
N ILE A 65 -17.95 -9.70 -18.25
CA ILE A 65 -17.18 -10.77 -17.63
C ILE A 65 -17.84 -11.04 -16.27
N GLU A 66 -18.63 -12.11 -16.17
CA GLU A 66 -19.46 -12.39 -14.99
C GLU A 66 -18.81 -13.38 -14.00
N ASP A 67 -17.98 -14.30 -14.48
CA ASP A 67 -17.29 -15.29 -13.64
C ASP A 67 -16.03 -14.70 -13.03
N VAL A 68 -16.21 -13.85 -12.03
CA VAL A 68 -15.13 -13.13 -11.32
C VAL A 68 -15.24 -13.36 -9.83
N GLU A 69 -14.23 -13.98 -9.23
CA GLU A 69 -14.17 -14.19 -7.79
C GLU A 69 -13.42 -13.06 -7.09
N VAL A 70 -14.05 -12.47 -6.07
CA VAL A 70 -13.38 -11.49 -5.21
C VAL A 70 -12.65 -12.23 -4.10
N THR A 71 -11.35 -11.96 -4.00
CA THR A 71 -10.48 -12.45 -2.93
C THR A 71 -9.89 -11.25 -2.17
N ALA A 72 -8.58 -11.21 -1.94
CA ALA A 72 -7.88 -10.05 -1.39
C ALA A 72 -6.52 -9.90 -2.07
N ASP A 73 -5.83 -8.80 -1.82
CA ASP A 73 -4.49 -8.58 -2.38
C ASP A 73 -3.55 -9.74 -2.01
N ALA A 74 -2.91 -10.33 -3.01
CA ALA A 74 -2.07 -11.52 -2.87
C ALA A 74 -0.94 -11.36 -1.82
N VAL A 75 -0.52 -10.14 -1.57
CA VAL A 75 0.49 -9.82 -0.55
C VAL A 75 0.04 -10.22 0.85
N LEU A 76 -1.26 -10.16 1.16
CA LEU A 76 -1.78 -10.52 2.47
C LEU A 76 -1.64 -12.03 2.78
N ALA A 77 -1.45 -12.87 1.76
CA ALA A 77 -1.14 -14.30 1.97
C ALA A 77 0.33 -14.55 2.32
N MET A 78 1.21 -13.55 2.21
CA MET A 78 2.62 -13.70 2.58
C MET A 78 2.76 -13.92 4.08
N GLN A 79 3.84 -14.61 4.46
CA GLN A 79 4.26 -14.65 5.86
C GLN A 79 4.83 -13.28 6.26
N PRO A 80 4.57 -12.82 7.49
CA PRO A 80 5.25 -11.64 8.01
C PRO A 80 6.76 -11.76 7.88
N ALA A 81 7.42 -10.67 7.47
CA ALA A 81 8.88 -10.66 7.37
C ALA A 81 9.55 -10.60 8.74
N ASP A 82 10.78 -11.09 8.83
CA ASP A 82 11.59 -10.94 10.03
C ASP A 82 11.87 -9.46 10.33
N LEU A 83 11.46 -8.99 11.50
CA LEU A 83 11.65 -7.60 11.93
C LEU A 83 13.13 -7.21 12.03
N SER A 84 14.04 -8.16 12.25
CA SER A 84 15.47 -7.89 12.35
C SER A 84 16.06 -7.28 11.07
N ILE A 85 15.50 -7.60 9.90
CA ILE A 85 15.94 -7.06 8.60
C ILE A 85 15.71 -5.54 8.57
N GLY A 86 14.49 -5.09 8.84
CA GLY A 86 14.14 -3.66 8.87
C GLY A 86 14.84 -2.92 10.01
N ALA A 87 14.96 -3.56 11.18
CA ALA A 87 15.69 -2.98 12.31
C ALA A 87 17.17 -2.74 11.97
N HIS A 88 17.82 -3.67 11.27
CA HIS A 88 19.21 -3.50 10.82
C HIS A 88 19.34 -2.32 9.82
N ILE A 89 18.43 -2.22 8.86
CA ILE A 89 18.41 -1.11 7.90
C ILE A 89 18.24 0.22 8.65
N LEU A 90 17.26 0.32 9.53
CA LEU A 90 17.01 1.53 10.33
C LEU A 90 18.19 1.89 11.22
N GLY A 91 18.88 0.90 11.78
CA GLY A 91 20.09 1.11 12.60
C GLY A 91 21.18 1.87 11.88
N GLY A 92 21.29 1.72 10.56
CA GLY A 92 22.23 2.49 9.73
C GLY A 92 21.90 3.98 9.64
N TYR A 93 20.65 4.36 9.90
CA TYR A 93 20.16 5.75 9.82
C TYR A 93 19.96 6.39 11.21
N THR A 94 19.70 5.60 12.24
CA THR A 94 19.37 6.08 13.59
C THR A 94 20.57 6.15 14.54
N SER A 95 21.75 5.77 14.15
CA SER A 95 22.96 5.65 14.98
C SER A 95 23.42 6.94 15.68
N LYS A 96 22.66 8.02 15.62
CA LYS A 96 22.95 9.32 16.27
C LYS A 96 21.85 9.84 17.19
N LEU A 97 20.80 9.08 17.47
CA LEU A 97 19.63 9.60 18.18
C LEU A 97 19.43 8.95 19.55
N SER A 98 19.64 9.81 20.51
CA SER A 98 19.10 9.92 21.87
C SER A 98 19.42 8.80 22.87
N GLU A 99 20.20 9.20 23.86
CA GLU A 99 20.27 8.64 25.22
C GLU A 99 18.97 8.91 26.04
N SER A 100 17.83 9.16 25.35
CA SER A 100 16.56 9.41 26.03
C SER A 100 16.03 8.11 26.65
N ILE A 101 15.53 8.22 27.87
CA ILE A 101 14.98 7.11 28.66
C ILE A 101 13.76 6.46 27.95
N GLU A 102 13.06 7.19 27.11
CA GLU A 102 11.89 6.74 26.37
C GLU A 102 12.17 6.83 24.86
N GLN A 103 12.16 5.69 24.19
CA GLN A 103 12.35 5.62 22.74
C GLN A 103 11.17 6.30 22.04
N PRO A 104 11.41 7.19 21.05
CA PRO A 104 10.33 7.82 20.30
C PRO A 104 9.52 6.77 19.51
N LYS A 105 8.21 6.97 19.42
CA LYS A 105 7.37 6.20 18.51
C LYS A 105 7.75 6.53 17.07
N LYS A 106 7.67 5.56 16.18
CA LYS A 106 8.08 5.69 14.79
C LYS A 106 6.87 5.78 13.87
N ILE A 107 6.80 6.84 13.07
CA ILE A 107 5.81 6.96 12.01
C ILE A 107 6.49 6.72 10.68
N GLY A 108 6.10 5.65 9.99
CA GLY A 108 6.46 5.40 8.60
C GLY A 108 5.63 6.28 7.66
N VAL A 109 6.26 6.87 6.66
CA VAL A 109 5.57 7.71 5.67
C VAL A 109 5.96 7.24 4.27
N ALA A 110 4.98 6.80 3.47
CA ALA A 110 5.19 6.36 2.10
C ALA A 110 4.51 7.32 1.11
N VAL A 111 5.30 8.16 0.48
CA VAL A 111 4.85 9.20 -0.45
C VAL A 111 5.11 8.85 -1.90
N ARG A 112 4.51 9.61 -2.80
CA ARG A 112 4.80 9.57 -4.23
C ARG A 112 4.60 10.95 -4.84
N SER A 113 5.33 11.27 -5.89
CA SER A 113 5.02 12.45 -6.71
C SER A 113 3.74 12.21 -7.50
N TRP A 114 2.86 13.20 -7.54
CA TRP A 114 1.61 13.16 -8.31
C TRP A 114 1.38 14.49 -8.99
N LYS A 115 1.52 14.52 -10.32
CA LYS A 115 1.39 15.72 -11.15
C LYS A 115 2.26 16.87 -10.63
N GLU A 116 1.86 18.11 -10.86
CA GLU A 116 2.53 19.33 -10.36
C GLU A 116 1.93 19.83 -9.04
N ASP A 117 1.06 19.03 -8.41
CA ASP A 117 0.39 19.41 -7.17
C ASP A 117 1.36 19.35 -5.99
N THR A 118 1.64 20.48 -5.40
CA THR A 118 2.63 20.66 -4.32
C THR A 118 1.98 20.95 -2.97
N GLU A 119 0.71 21.34 -2.93
CA GLU A 119 0.03 21.79 -1.71
C GLU A 119 0.04 20.72 -0.60
N TYR A 120 -0.13 19.44 -0.98
CA TYR A 120 -0.10 18.36 0.01
C TYR A 120 1.26 18.20 0.69
N ARG A 121 2.36 18.63 0.07
CA ARG A 121 3.72 18.52 0.63
C ARG A 121 3.88 19.35 1.87
N GLU A 122 3.46 20.61 1.80
CA GLU A 122 3.51 21.54 2.93
C GLU A 122 2.54 21.11 4.02
N ALA A 123 1.29 20.77 3.65
CA ALA A 123 0.29 20.30 4.60
C ALA A 123 0.76 19.02 5.34
N LEU A 124 1.34 18.06 4.63
CA LEU A 124 1.88 16.85 5.24
C LEU A 124 3.08 17.18 6.14
N ALA A 125 4.03 17.99 5.67
CA ALA A 125 5.19 18.42 6.45
C ALA A 125 4.80 19.14 7.74
N ASN A 126 3.78 20.01 7.69
CA ASN A 126 3.24 20.72 8.86
C ASN A 126 2.73 19.73 9.92
N VAL A 127 1.93 18.76 9.49
CA VAL A 127 1.40 17.73 10.42
C VAL A 127 2.52 16.89 11.02
N LEU A 128 3.46 16.43 10.18
CA LEU A 128 4.58 15.61 10.64
C LEU A 128 5.48 16.38 11.62
N SER A 129 5.75 17.65 11.35
CA SER A 129 6.51 18.53 12.25
C SER A 129 5.82 18.72 13.59
N ARG A 130 4.51 18.95 13.57
CA ARG A 130 3.70 19.08 14.79
C ARG A 130 3.73 17.79 15.63
N LEU A 131 3.65 16.62 15.00
CA LEU A 131 3.77 15.32 15.68
C LEU A 131 5.16 15.15 16.33
N GLN A 132 6.24 15.56 15.65
CA GLN A 132 7.58 15.55 16.23
C GLN A 132 7.72 16.47 17.45
N GLU A 133 6.99 17.59 17.46
CA GLU A 133 7.08 18.57 18.54
C GLU A 133 6.25 18.18 19.78
N GLN A 134 5.07 17.61 19.56
CA GLN A 134 4.07 17.40 20.61
C GLN A 134 3.96 15.96 21.10
N ASP A 135 4.30 14.97 20.25
CA ASP A 135 4.04 13.56 20.52
C ASP A 135 5.31 12.69 20.65
N ASN A 136 6.49 13.29 20.66
CA ASN A 136 7.79 12.59 20.72
C ASN A 136 7.88 11.44 19.69
N VAL A 137 7.70 11.77 18.42
CA VAL A 137 7.76 10.79 17.33
C VAL A 137 8.96 11.03 16.42
N GLU A 138 9.46 9.94 15.86
CA GLU A 138 10.45 9.93 14.79
C GLU A 138 9.74 9.68 13.45
N ILE A 139 10.01 10.50 12.45
CA ILE A 139 9.43 10.37 11.11
C ILE A 139 10.41 9.67 10.18
N ILE A 140 9.95 8.60 9.52
CA ILE A 140 10.76 7.76 8.65
C ILE A 140 10.05 7.63 7.30
N PHE A 141 10.61 8.24 6.25
CA PHE A 141 10.12 8.04 4.90
C PHE A 141 10.62 6.71 4.33
N ILE A 142 9.68 5.84 3.94
CA ILE A 142 9.94 4.51 3.39
C ILE A 142 9.54 4.51 1.91
N PRO A 143 10.49 4.54 0.96
CA PRO A 143 10.18 4.56 -0.47
C PRO A 143 9.70 3.18 -0.93
N MET A 144 8.59 3.16 -1.67
CA MET A 144 8.06 1.96 -2.35
C MET A 144 8.59 1.84 -3.79
N SER A 145 9.02 2.96 -4.37
CA SER A 145 9.61 3.03 -5.71
C SER A 145 10.82 3.95 -5.67
N HIS A 146 11.98 3.44 -6.07
CA HIS A 146 13.22 4.21 -6.12
C HIS A 146 13.57 4.51 -7.58
N PRO A 147 14.07 5.72 -7.92
CA PRO A 147 14.39 6.86 -7.02
C PRO A 147 13.24 7.87 -6.80
N GLU A 148 12.08 7.68 -7.42
CA GLU A 148 11.02 8.70 -7.47
C GLU A 148 10.48 9.04 -6.08
N ASP A 149 10.15 8.02 -5.27
CA ASP A 149 9.59 8.24 -3.92
C ASP A 149 10.62 8.84 -2.97
N THR A 150 11.90 8.46 -3.13
CA THR A 150 13.00 9.04 -2.34
C THR A 150 13.18 10.53 -2.63
N LYS A 151 13.04 10.95 -3.89
CA LYS A 151 13.09 12.37 -4.26
C LYS A 151 11.94 13.15 -3.64
N GLU A 152 10.73 12.62 -3.73
CA GLU A 152 9.54 13.23 -3.15
C GLU A 152 9.65 13.34 -1.62
N ALA A 153 10.11 12.30 -0.96
CA ALA A 153 10.35 12.30 0.48
C ALA A 153 11.37 13.36 0.92
N LYS A 154 12.47 13.52 0.18
CA LYS A 154 13.48 14.56 0.45
C LYS A 154 12.92 15.96 0.32
N ILE A 155 12.03 16.20 -0.65
CA ILE A 155 11.35 17.50 -0.81
C ILE A 155 10.47 17.77 0.42
N ILE A 156 9.63 16.81 0.85
CA ILE A 156 8.76 17.00 2.01
C ILE A 156 9.57 17.18 3.29
N ALA A 157 10.61 16.36 3.48
CA ALA A 157 11.50 16.47 4.63
C ALA A 157 12.21 17.83 4.71
N SER A 158 12.46 18.49 3.57
CA SER A 158 13.08 19.84 3.55
C SER A 158 12.18 20.96 4.10
N TYR A 159 10.86 20.73 4.16
CA TYR A 159 9.92 21.65 4.81
C TYR A 159 9.81 21.43 6.33
N MET A 160 10.40 20.34 6.86
CA MET A 160 10.33 19.99 8.28
C MET A 160 11.51 20.57 9.06
N PRO A 161 11.29 21.45 10.08
CA PRO A 161 12.38 22.09 10.84
C PRO A 161 13.34 21.12 11.52
N LYS A 162 12.83 19.98 12.04
CA LYS A 162 13.65 18.94 12.67
C LYS A 162 14.17 17.91 11.65
N GLY A 163 13.80 18.04 10.37
CA GLY A 163 14.07 17.04 9.35
C GLY A 163 13.32 15.72 9.59
N ALA A 164 13.66 14.71 8.81
CA ALA A 164 13.15 13.34 8.95
C ALA A 164 14.18 12.36 8.41
N ILE A 165 14.09 11.10 8.82
CA ILE A 165 14.88 10.02 8.20
C ILE A 165 14.26 9.73 6.84
N VAL A 166 15.06 9.82 5.77
CA VAL A 166 14.66 9.43 4.42
C VAL A 166 15.49 8.23 4.02
N LEU A 167 14.85 7.06 3.94
CA LEU A 167 15.55 5.84 3.52
C LEU A 167 15.88 5.89 2.02
N GLU A 168 17.07 5.43 1.69
CA GLU A 168 17.56 5.38 0.31
C GLU A 168 17.57 3.94 -0.19
N GLY A 169 16.55 3.61 -1.01
CA GLY A 169 16.45 2.29 -1.64
C GLY A 169 17.41 2.13 -2.83
N PRO A 170 17.23 1.12 -3.67
CA PRO A 170 16.05 0.25 -3.70
C PRO A 170 16.05 -0.80 -2.59
N PHE A 171 14.86 -1.15 -2.11
CA PHE A 171 14.63 -2.23 -1.15
C PHE A 171 13.88 -3.37 -1.83
N SER A 172 14.21 -4.61 -1.49
CA SER A 172 13.44 -5.79 -1.85
C SER A 172 12.05 -5.76 -1.20
N THR A 173 11.13 -6.59 -1.67
CA THR A 173 9.80 -6.71 -1.07
C THR A 173 9.88 -7.12 0.40
N GLU A 174 10.76 -8.07 0.74
CA GLU A 174 10.96 -8.53 2.11
C GLU A 174 11.46 -7.40 3.03
N GLU A 175 12.44 -6.62 2.56
CA GLU A 175 12.94 -5.45 3.29
C GLU A 175 11.85 -4.40 3.50
N GLN A 176 11.03 -4.11 2.48
CA GLN A 176 9.91 -3.17 2.59
C GLN A 176 8.85 -3.63 3.58
N VAL A 177 8.51 -4.93 3.58
CA VAL A 177 7.59 -5.52 4.55
C VAL A 177 8.17 -5.42 5.96
N SER A 178 9.44 -5.80 6.14
CA SER A 178 10.12 -5.70 7.43
C SER A 178 10.21 -4.26 7.93
N LEU A 179 10.58 -3.30 7.08
CA LEU A 179 10.59 -1.87 7.41
C LEU A 179 9.20 -1.39 7.85
N SER A 180 8.15 -1.82 7.15
CA SER A 180 6.75 -1.49 7.50
C SER A 180 6.33 -2.07 8.85
N GLY A 181 6.95 -3.16 9.29
CA GLY A 181 6.76 -3.76 10.60
C GLY A 181 7.52 -3.06 11.74
N ASN A 182 8.54 -2.27 11.40
CA ASN A 182 9.39 -1.57 12.38
C ASN A 182 8.91 -0.15 12.70
N VAL A 183 7.72 0.23 12.26
CA VAL A 183 7.07 1.49 12.62
C VAL A 183 5.85 1.23 13.52
N ASP A 184 5.39 2.24 14.26
CA ASP A 184 4.21 2.15 15.11
C ASP A 184 2.93 2.55 14.40
N LEU A 185 3.05 3.35 13.34
CA LEU A 185 1.97 3.83 12.48
C LEU A 185 2.51 4.05 11.07
N MET A 186 1.74 3.71 10.03
CA MET A 186 2.07 4.03 8.64
C MET A 186 1.10 5.05 8.07
N ILE A 187 1.62 6.15 7.53
CA ILE A 187 0.88 7.10 6.69
C ILE A 187 1.25 6.81 5.24
N GLY A 188 0.28 6.38 4.41
CA GLY A 188 0.56 5.94 3.06
C GLY A 188 -0.25 6.66 1.98
N ILE A 189 0.47 7.18 0.97
CA ILE A 189 -0.06 7.52 -0.35
C ILE A 189 0.17 6.32 -1.31
N ARG A 190 1.04 5.39 -0.94
CA ARG A 190 1.32 4.15 -1.67
C ARG A 190 0.51 3.00 -1.10
N LEU A 191 -0.30 2.34 -1.96
CA LEU A 191 -1.14 1.21 -1.54
C LEU A 191 -0.33 0.11 -0.83
N HIS A 192 0.77 -0.33 -1.41
CA HIS A 192 1.54 -1.43 -0.82
C HIS A 192 2.18 -1.09 0.53
N ALA A 193 2.46 0.18 0.83
CA ALA A 193 2.87 0.58 2.17
C ALA A 193 1.78 0.31 3.21
N LEU A 194 0.52 0.60 2.86
CA LEU A 194 -0.64 0.29 3.70
C LEU A 194 -0.83 -1.23 3.86
N VAL A 195 -0.75 -1.97 2.75
CA VAL A 195 -0.89 -3.44 2.75
C VAL A 195 0.21 -4.11 3.55
N PHE A 196 1.48 -3.73 3.36
CA PHE A 196 2.63 -4.28 4.09
C PHE A 196 2.54 -4.00 5.60
N SER A 197 2.18 -2.77 5.98
CA SER A 197 2.00 -2.42 7.38
C SER A 197 0.84 -3.17 8.01
N SER A 198 -0.27 -3.34 7.28
CA SER A 198 -1.40 -4.16 7.72
C SER A 198 -1.01 -5.63 7.90
N LEU A 199 -0.24 -6.21 6.96
CA LEU A 199 0.30 -7.56 7.09
C LEU A 199 1.17 -7.73 8.35
N MET A 200 1.92 -6.68 8.70
CA MET A 200 2.78 -6.65 9.90
C MET A 200 2.04 -6.24 11.18
N GLY A 201 0.70 -6.17 11.15
CA GLY A 201 -0.12 -5.81 12.32
C GLY A 201 0.07 -4.37 12.79
N LYS A 202 0.36 -3.45 11.89
CA LYS A 202 0.53 -2.03 12.22
C LYS A 202 -0.67 -1.22 11.73
N PRO A 203 -1.13 -0.22 12.52
CA PRO A 203 -2.18 0.68 12.09
C PRO A 203 -1.74 1.52 10.89
N VAL A 204 -2.70 1.84 10.02
CA VAL A 204 -2.45 2.62 8.81
C VAL A 204 -3.41 3.81 8.68
N ILE A 205 -2.93 4.88 8.08
CA ILE A 205 -3.72 6.03 7.63
C ILE A 205 -3.44 6.22 6.15
N GLY A 206 -4.49 6.18 5.32
CA GLY A 206 -4.35 6.37 3.88
C GLY A 206 -4.74 7.78 3.43
N ILE A 207 -3.91 8.37 2.56
CA ILE A 207 -4.21 9.58 1.80
C ILE A 207 -4.52 9.14 0.37
N SER A 208 -5.75 9.35 -0.09
CA SER A 208 -6.20 8.83 -1.38
C SER A 208 -5.80 9.73 -2.54
N TYR A 209 -5.39 9.14 -3.64
CA TYR A 209 -5.25 9.77 -4.96
C TYR A 209 -5.83 8.86 -6.07
N ASP A 210 -6.18 7.64 -5.70
CA ASP A 210 -6.55 6.56 -6.63
C ASP A 210 -7.59 5.67 -5.93
N PRO A 211 -8.66 5.23 -6.60
CA PRO A 211 -9.72 4.39 -6.03
C PRO A 211 -9.22 3.14 -5.30
N LYS A 212 -8.08 2.57 -5.71
CA LYS A 212 -7.50 1.37 -5.06
C LYS A 212 -7.11 1.58 -3.59
N ILE A 213 -6.72 2.82 -3.22
CA ILE A 213 -6.40 3.15 -1.81
C ILE A 213 -7.69 3.20 -1.01
N THR A 214 -8.69 3.91 -1.53
CA THR A 214 -10.01 3.99 -0.90
C THR A 214 -10.63 2.61 -0.74
N SER A 215 -10.59 1.77 -1.79
CA SER A 215 -11.08 0.40 -1.74
C SER A 215 -10.42 -0.42 -0.64
N PHE A 216 -9.08 -0.41 -0.57
CA PHE A 216 -8.36 -1.15 0.48
C PHE A 216 -8.73 -0.65 1.88
N LEU A 217 -8.77 0.67 2.09
CA LEU A 217 -9.15 1.24 3.38
C LEU A 217 -10.55 0.82 3.80
N HIS A 218 -11.54 0.87 2.90
CA HIS A 218 -12.90 0.39 3.18
C HIS A 218 -12.93 -1.09 3.55
N MET A 219 -12.16 -1.94 2.87
CA MET A 219 -12.08 -3.36 3.19
C MET A 219 -11.60 -3.60 4.63
N ILE A 220 -10.66 -2.80 5.11
CA ILE A 220 -10.19 -2.86 6.51
C ILE A 220 -11.02 -1.99 7.47
N GLY A 221 -12.15 -1.42 7.04
CA GLY A 221 -13.02 -0.60 7.88
C GLY A 221 -12.48 0.79 8.21
N GLN A 222 -11.62 1.33 7.36
CA GLN A 222 -11.07 2.68 7.48
C GLN A 222 -11.54 3.57 6.33
N GLU A 223 -11.50 4.88 6.57
CA GLU A 223 -11.75 5.91 5.56
C GLU A 223 -10.43 6.62 5.21
N PRO A 224 -10.26 7.08 3.96
CA PRO A 224 -9.16 7.98 3.65
C PRO A 224 -9.24 9.26 4.49
N ILE A 225 -8.11 9.71 5.03
CA ILE A 225 -8.08 10.95 5.83
C ILE A 225 -8.27 12.21 4.97
N GLY A 226 -8.13 12.07 3.69
CA GLY A 226 -8.27 13.12 2.68
C GLY A 226 -7.70 12.65 1.35
N THR A 227 -7.55 13.60 0.43
CA THR A 227 -6.89 13.38 -0.86
C THR A 227 -5.62 14.21 -0.94
N MET A 228 -4.78 13.95 -1.95
CA MET A 228 -3.58 14.77 -2.19
C MET A 228 -3.92 16.23 -2.49
N THR A 229 -5.10 16.50 -3.07
CA THR A 229 -5.57 17.86 -3.35
C THR A 229 -6.30 18.52 -2.18
N HIS A 230 -6.73 17.75 -1.18
CA HIS A 230 -7.49 18.22 -0.02
C HIS A 230 -7.11 17.43 1.23
N LEU A 231 -5.88 17.65 1.72
CA LEU A 231 -5.42 17.04 2.96
C LEU A 231 -5.92 17.86 4.16
N ARG A 232 -6.66 17.22 5.05
CA ARG A 232 -7.20 17.85 6.26
C ARG A 232 -6.17 17.73 7.40
N GLU A 233 -5.31 18.73 7.56
CA GLU A 233 -4.18 18.70 8.51
C GLU A 233 -4.62 18.36 9.94
N GLU A 234 -5.61 19.05 10.48
CA GLU A 234 -6.08 18.80 11.85
C GLU A 234 -6.65 17.38 12.00
N ALA A 235 -7.41 16.89 11.02
CA ALA A 235 -7.95 15.54 11.07
C ALA A 235 -6.84 14.48 11.00
N LEU A 236 -5.81 14.70 10.19
CA LEU A 236 -4.64 13.81 10.10
C LEU A 236 -3.88 13.79 11.42
N TYR A 237 -3.60 14.96 12.00
CA TYR A 237 -2.92 15.08 13.30
C TYR A 237 -3.69 14.30 14.38
N GLN A 238 -4.98 14.59 14.54
CA GLN A 238 -5.82 13.94 15.56
C GLN A 238 -5.89 12.41 15.38
N ARG A 239 -5.97 11.96 14.12
CA ARG A 239 -5.98 10.53 13.82
C ARG A 239 -4.66 9.85 14.18
N CYS A 240 -3.52 10.48 13.87
CA CYS A 240 -2.20 10.00 14.26
C CYS A 240 -2.08 9.91 15.78
N HIS A 241 -2.38 11.00 16.48
CA HIS A 241 -2.33 11.08 17.94
C HIS A 241 -3.15 9.96 18.61
N LYS A 242 -4.39 9.76 18.12
CA LYS A 242 -5.30 8.73 18.62
C LYS A 242 -4.75 7.31 18.42
N LEU A 243 -4.28 6.98 17.22
CA LEU A 243 -3.74 5.65 16.89
C LEU A 243 -2.41 5.35 17.62
N LEU A 244 -1.60 6.36 17.86
CA LEU A 244 -0.38 6.22 18.64
C LEU A 244 -0.67 6.03 20.13
N SER A 245 -1.78 6.58 20.65
CA SER A 245 -2.13 6.52 22.07
C SER A 245 -2.87 5.23 22.45
N SER A 246 -3.67 4.66 21.54
CA SER A 246 -4.46 3.46 21.83
C SER A 246 -4.54 2.51 20.64
N ARG A 247 -4.17 1.25 20.85
CA ARG A 247 -4.33 0.17 19.87
C ARG A 247 -5.77 -0.28 19.70
N GLU A 248 -6.60 -0.10 20.72
CA GLU A 248 -8.03 -0.48 20.68
C GLU A 248 -8.78 0.23 19.57
N GLU A 249 -8.34 1.44 19.24
CA GLU A 249 -8.89 2.24 18.12
C GLU A 249 -8.75 1.61 16.74
N TYR A 250 -7.94 0.56 16.63
CA TYR A 250 -7.70 -0.14 15.37
C TYR A 250 -8.11 -1.62 15.42
N GLN A 251 -8.72 -2.09 16.51
CA GLN A 251 -9.03 -3.50 16.73
C GLN A 251 -9.94 -4.08 15.64
N SER A 252 -11.01 -3.37 15.26
CA SER A 252 -11.93 -3.84 14.22
C SER A 252 -11.25 -3.97 12.85
N SER A 253 -10.19 -3.20 12.60
CA SER A 253 -9.40 -3.32 11.37
C SER A 253 -8.48 -4.53 11.40
N TYR A 254 -7.91 -4.87 12.55
CA TYR A 254 -7.12 -6.11 12.68
C TYR A 254 -7.96 -7.35 12.36
N ASP A 255 -9.18 -7.42 12.89
CA ASP A 255 -10.10 -8.53 12.65
C ASP A 255 -10.44 -8.68 11.15
N ARG A 256 -10.65 -7.55 10.47
CA ARG A 256 -10.90 -7.52 9.01
C ARG A 256 -9.66 -7.91 8.21
N ILE A 257 -8.47 -7.46 8.61
CA ILE A 257 -7.21 -7.82 7.97
C ILE A 257 -6.98 -9.33 8.05
N GLU A 258 -7.26 -9.97 9.19
CA GLU A 258 -7.15 -11.43 9.30
C GLU A 258 -8.15 -12.15 8.39
N THR A 259 -9.36 -11.65 8.22
CA THR A 259 -10.31 -12.17 7.23
C THR A 259 -9.76 -12.05 5.81
N LEU A 260 -9.23 -10.88 5.45
CA LEU A 260 -8.63 -10.66 4.13
C LEU A 260 -7.39 -11.55 3.88
N ARG A 261 -6.64 -11.91 4.92
CA ARG A 261 -5.53 -12.87 4.80
C ARG A 261 -6.02 -14.25 4.38
N VAL A 262 -7.11 -14.72 4.98
CA VAL A 262 -7.75 -16.00 4.60
C VAL A 262 -8.26 -15.92 3.15
N ASP A 263 -8.94 -14.85 2.79
CA ASP A 263 -9.44 -14.66 1.42
C ASP A 263 -8.28 -14.57 0.40
N SER A 264 -7.16 -13.98 0.79
CA SER A 264 -5.96 -13.93 -0.07
C SER A 264 -5.38 -15.33 -0.33
N GLN A 265 -5.38 -16.24 0.64
CA GLN A 265 -4.91 -17.62 0.48
C GLN A 265 -5.76 -18.42 -0.51
N ARG A 266 -7.06 -18.11 -0.64
CA ARG A 266 -7.95 -18.74 -1.61
C ARG A 266 -7.45 -18.61 -3.06
N ASN A 267 -6.70 -17.55 -3.39
CA ASN A 267 -6.11 -17.42 -4.71
C ASN A 267 -5.19 -18.60 -5.07
N ALA A 268 -4.40 -19.08 -4.13
CA ALA A 268 -3.52 -20.24 -4.33
C ALA A 268 -4.32 -21.54 -4.48
N GLU A 269 -5.38 -21.72 -3.69
CA GLU A 269 -6.28 -22.88 -3.77
C GLU A 269 -6.97 -22.96 -5.14
N ILE A 270 -7.48 -21.82 -5.61
CA ILE A 270 -8.10 -21.69 -6.94
C ILE A 270 -7.07 -22.00 -8.04
N ALA A 271 -5.85 -21.45 -7.95
CA ALA A 271 -4.78 -21.72 -8.91
C ALA A 271 -4.41 -23.21 -8.96
N ILE A 272 -4.33 -23.88 -7.81
CA ILE A 272 -4.06 -25.32 -7.72
C ILE A 272 -5.20 -26.13 -8.35
N SER A 273 -6.44 -25.71 -8.18
CA SER A 273 -7.60 -26.41 -8.77
C SER A 273 -7.58 -26.43 -10.29
N LEU A 274 -6.95 -25.43 -10.93
CA LEU A 274 -6.80 -25.38 -12.39
C LEU A 274 -5.80 -26.41 -12.95
N LEU A 275 -4.97 -26.99 -12.09
CA LEU A 275 -3.96 -27.98 -12.49
C LEU A 275 -4.51 -29.43 -12.48
N LYS A 276 -5.69 -29.60 -11.93
CA LYS A 276 -6.41 -30.89 -11.90
C LYS A 276 -7.31 -31.02 -13.12
#